data_b242b9a6f8f1ef79e6b1520d7847fd04
#
_entry.id   b242b9a6f8f1ef79e6b1520d7847fd04
#
_cell.length_a   1.000
_cell.length_b   1.000
_cell.length_c   1.000
_cell.angle_alpha   90.00
_cell.angle_beta   90.00
_cell.angle_gamma   90.00
#
_symmetry.space_group_name_H-M   'P 1'
#
loop_
_entity.id
_entity.type
_entity.pdbx_description
1 polymer ?
#
loop_
_entity_poly.entity_id
_entity_poly.type
_entity_poly.pdbx_seq_one_letter_code
_entity_poly.pdbx_strand_id
1 'polypeptide(L)'
;SQLELKPNGTAKYQKYIIQYDTIYSFKTVEKADSIELHINILENNKLVGKLQLPFVIYKEKFFPIMAQNKELNLVAEISKVESEKNQFLLYMAQEKPKKKDYIILKAIVFPYINLLWGGCIIMIIGTVIAIFNRIQQSKKALAS
;
A
#
# COMPACT_ATOMS: atom_id res chain seq x y z
N SER A 1 -15.31 -5.58 -8.61
CA SER A 1 -16.36 -6.54 -8.99
C SER A 1 -16.15 -7.85 -8.26
N GLN A 2 -17.24 -8.44 -7.79
CA GLN A 2 -17.21 -9.77 -7.20
C GLN A 2 -17.46 -10.83 -8.28
N LEU A 3 -16.69 -11.90 -8.22
CA LEU A 3 -16.75 -13.03 -9.14
C LEU A 3 -16.90 -14.33 -8.34
N GLU A 4 -17.76 -15.19 -8.79
CA GLU A 4 -17.90 -16.54 -8.23
C GLU A 4 -17.03 -17.50 -9.06
N LEU A 5 -16.07 -18.14 -8.42
CA LEU A 5 -15.21 -19.14 -9.03
C LEU A 5 -15.45 -20.49 -8.38
N LYS A 6 -15.82 -21.47 -9.20
CA LYS A 6 -15.96 -22.87 -8.76
C LYS A 6 -14.65 -23.62 -9.02
N PRO A 7 -14.35 -24.66 -8.25
CA PRO A 7 -13.27 -25.57 -8.58
C PRO A 7 -13.42 -26.11 -10.01
N ASN A 8 -12.34 -26.08 -10.76
CA ASN A 8 -12.32 -26.43 -12.19
C ASN A 8 -13.25 -25.58 -13.09
N GLY A 9 -13.72 -24.45 -12.59
CA GLY A 9 -14.61 -23.54 -13.30
C GLY A 9 -13.88 -22.32 -13.86
N THR A 10 -14.66 -21.53 -14.60
CA THR A 10 -14.20 -20.26 -15.17
C THR A 10 -15.17 -19.16 -14.76
N ALA A 11 -14.63 -17.95 -14.54
CA ALA A 11 -15.40 -16.75 -14.32
C ALA A 11 -14.95 -15.66 -15.30
N LYS A 12 -15.87 -14.82 -15.75
CA LYS A 12 -15.57 -13.76 -16.70
C LYS A 12 -15.41 -12.43 -15.98
N TYR A 13 -14.30 -11.75 -16.21
CA TYR A 13 -14.03 -10.41 -15.72
C TYR A 13 -13.62 -9.49 -16.88
N GLN A 14 -14.51 -8.60 -17.30
CA GLN A 14 -14.31 -7.71 -18.46
C GLN A 14 -13.93 -8.52 -19.73
N LYS A 15 -12.71 -8.32 -20.25
CA LYS A 15 -12.17 -9.05 -21.40
C LYS A 15 -11.41 -10.32 -21.02
N TYR A 16 -11.21 -10.56 -19.72
CA TYR A 16 -10.47 -11.70 -19.21
C TYR A 16 -11.39 -12.84 -18.77
N ILE A 17 -10.92 -14.05 -18.97
CA ILE A 17 -11.51 -15.26 -18.43
C ILE A 17 -10.59 -15.73 -17.31
N ILE A 18 -11.13 -15.83 -16.11
CA ILE A 18 -10.42 -16.31 -14.93
C ILE A 18 -10.72 -17.78 -14.79
N GLN A 19 -9.69 -18.60 -14.89
CA GLN A 19 -9.81 -20.06 -14.79
C GLN A 19 -9.18 -20.53 -13.49
N TYR A 20 -9.90 -21.38 -12.76
CA TYR A 20 -9.34 -22.10 -11.62
C TYR A 20 -8.22 -23.03 -12.11
N ASP A 21 -7.05 -22.97 -11.49
CA ASP A 21 -5.93 -23.86 -11.79
C ASP A 21 -5.78 -24.90 -10.69
N THR A 22 -5.24 -24.51 -9.56
CA THR A 22 -4.93 -25.42 -8.44
C THR A 22 -5.02 -24.70 -7.10
N ILE A 23 -5.24 -25.47 -6.04
CA ILE A 23 -5.15 -24.99 -4.69
C ILE A 23 -4.07 -25.75 -3.94
N TYR A 24 -3.21 -25.02 -3.26
CA TYR A 24 -2.17 -25.57 -2.39
C TYR A 24 -2.48 -25.22 -0.94
N SER A 25 -2.36 -26.19 -0.06
CA SER A 25 -2.50 -25.97 1.38
C SER A 25 -1.18 -26.29 2.06
N PHE A 26 -0.71 -25.38 2.87
CA PHE A 26 0.48 -25.51 3.68
C PHE A 26 0.09 -25.46 5.16
N LYS A 27 0.39 -26.51 5.89
CA LYS A 27 0.20 -26.52 7.35
C LYS A 27 1.40 -25.84 8.00
N THR A 28 1.14 -24.77 8.71
CA THR A 28 2.17 -24.10 9.52
C THR A 28 2.16 -24.63 10.94
N VAL A 29 3.32 -24.65 11.58
CA VAL A 29 3.55 -25.23 12.91
C VAL A 29 2.67 -24.63 14.02
N GLU A 30 2.11 -23.43 13.82
CA GLU A 30 1.33 -22.68 14.80
C GLU A 30 -0.20 -22.80 14.65
N LYS A 31 -0.71 -23.91 14.13
CA LYS A 31 -2.16 -24.10 13.90
C LYS A 31 -2.79 -23.09 12.95
N ALA A 32 -2.02 -22.48 12.07
CA ALA A 32 -2.50 -21.67 10.98
C ALA A 32 -2.38 -22.46 9.67
N ASP A 33 -3.46 -22.56 8.93
CA ASP A 33 -3.46 -23.14 7.60
C ASP A 33 -3.27 -22.02 6.57
N SER A 34 -2.15 -22.04 5.87
CA SER A 34 -1.91 -21.16 4.74
C SER A 34 -2.34 -21.87 3.47
N ILE A 35 -3.20 -21.22 2.72
CA ILE A 35 -3.77 -21.78 1.49
C ILE A 35 -3.51 -20.78 0.35
N GLU A 36 -3.09 -21.30 -0.78
CA GLU A 36 -2.88 -20.52 -2.00
C GLU A 36 -3.79 -21.03 -3.12
N LEU A 37 -4.65 -20.18 -3.60
CA LEU A 37 -5.45 -20.43 -4.79
C LEU A 37 -4.73 -19.88 -6.01
N HIS A 38 -4.40 -20.77 -6.94
CA HIS A 38 -3.79 -20.41 -8.21
C HIS A 38 -4.88 -20.26 -9.28
N ILE A 39 -4.87 -19.14 -9.97
CA ILE A 39 -5.78 -18.86 -11.07
C ILE A 39 -5.02 -18.47 -12.32
N ASN A 40 -5.51 -18.92 -13.46
CA ASN A 40 -5.02 -18.53 -14.76
C ASN A 40 -5.89 -17.42 -15.34
N ILE A 41 -5.26 -16.42 -15.92
CA ILE A 41 -5.93 -15.31 -16.58
C ILE A 41 -5.76 -15.48 -18.09
N LEU A 42 -6.87 -15.63 -18.78
CA LEU A 42 -6.90 -15.81 -20.24
C LEU A 42 -7.54 -14.58 -20.90
N GLU A 43 -7.01 -14.20 -22.03
CA GLU A 43 -7.60 -13.24 -22.97
C GLU A 43 -7.68 -13.87 -24.33
N ASN A 44 -8.87 -13.93 -24.94
CA ASN A 44 -9.11 -14.61 -26.21
C ASN A 44 -8.62 -16.07 -26.23
N ASN A 45 -8.87 -16.82 -25.17
CA ASN A 45 -8.42 -18.21 -24.97
C ASN A 45 -6.89 -18.40 -24.93
N LYS A 46 -6.12 -17.33 -24.79
CA LYS A 46 -4.67 -17.41 -24.58
C LYS A 46 -4.34 -17.05 -23.13
N LEU A 47 -3.44 -17.81 -22.53
CA LEU A 47 -2.93 -17.51 -21.19
C LEU A 47 -2.10 -16.22 -21.25
N VAL A 48 -2.57 -15.16 -20.57
CA VAL A 48 -1.89 -13.88 -20.48
C VAL A 48 -1.27 -13.62 -19.12
N GLY A 49 -1.67 -14.37 -18.11
CA GLY A 49 -1.08 -14.23 -16.78
C GLY A 49 -1.54 -15.30 -15.81
N LYS A 50 -0.83 -15.39 -14.71
CA LYS A 50 -1.20 -16.22 -13.54
C LYS A 50 -1.24 -15.34 -12.32
N LEU A 51 -2.10 -15.68 -11.38
CA LEU A 51 -2.20 -15.00 -10.11
C LEU A 51 -2.29 -16.03 -8.98
N GLN A 52 -1.56 -15.79 -7.93
CA GLN A 52 -1.57 -16.58 -6.71
C GLN A 52 -2.28 -15.78 -5.64
N LEU A 53 -3.35 -16.33 -5.11
CA LEU A 53 -4.18 -15.70 -4.10
C LEU A 53 -3.97 -16.41 -2.76
N PRO A 54 -3.03 -15.93 -1.94
CA PRO A 54 -2.80 -16.50 -0.64
C PRO A 54 -3.87 -16.05 0.36
N PHE A 55 -4.25 -16.94 1.25
CA PHE A 55 -5.07 -16.64 2.41
C PHE A 55 -4.72 -17.54 3.58
N VAL A 56 -4.96 -17.04 4.78
CA VAL A 56 -4.64 -17.75 6.00
C VAL A 56 -5.92 -17.99 6.81
N ILE A 57 -6.07 -19.21 7.30
CA ILE A 57 -7.12 -19.54 8.25
C ILE A 57 -6.46 -19.75 9.62
N TYR A 58 -6.78 -18.89 10.56
CA TYR A 58 -6.28 -18.96 11.92
C TYR A 58 -7.44 -18.81 12.91
N LYS A 59 -7.57 -19.81 13.81
CA LYS A 59 -8.67 -19.86 14.81
C LYS A 59 -10.05 -19.61 14.18
N GLU A 60 -10.35 -20.32 13.11
CA GLU A 60 -11.60 -20.19 12.34
C GLU A 60 -11.84 -18.80 11.70
N LYS A 61 -10.86 -17.93 11.75
CA LYS A 61 -10.92 -16.63 11.08
C LYS A 61 -10.17 -16.69 9.75
N PHE A 62 -10.80 -16.09 8.76
CA PHE A 62 -10.28 -15.99 7.40
C PHE A 62 -9.55 -14.64 7.22
N PHE A 63 -8.30 -14.71 6.76
CA PHE A 63 -7.47 -13.56 6.47
C PHE A 63 -7.05 -13.59 5.00
N PRO A 64 -7.74 -12.82 4.14
CA PRO A 64 -7.36 -12.73 2.74
C PRO A 64 -6.11 -11.88 2.59
N ILE A 65 -5.28 -12.24 1.63
CA ILE A 65 -4.11 -11.48 1.25
C ILE A 65 -4.32 -11.03 -0.20
N MET A 66 -4.19 -9.75 -0.43
CA MET A 66 -4.33 -9.16 -1.76
C MET A 66 -3.17 -9.58 -2.66
N ALA A 67 -3.49 -10.07 -3.84
CA ALA A 67 -2.53 -10.40 -4.87
C ALA A 67 -2.63 -9.44 -6.05
N GLN A 68 -1.49 -9.09 -6.62
CA GLN A 68 -1.42 -8.14 -7.73
C GLN A 68 -0.61 -8.73 -8.89
N ASN A 69 -1.18 -8.66 -10.09
CA ASN A 69 -0.46 -8.86 -11.32
C ASN A 69 -0.12 -7.49 -11.95
N LYS A 70 1.16 -7.13 -11.89
CA LYS A 70 1.65 -5.82 -12.37
C LYS A 70 1.57 -5.66 -13.89
N GLU A 71 1.69 -6.74 -14.62
CA GLU A 71 1.67 -6.72 -16.11
C GLU A 71 0.27 -6.40 -16.63
N LEU A 72 -0.75 -6.95 -15.98
CA LEU A 72 -2.14 -6.75 -16.35
C LEU A 72 -2.83 -5.63 -15.54
N ASN A 73 -2.14 -5.06 -14.55
CA ASN A 73 -2.69 -4.11 -13.57
C ASN A 73 -3.97 -4.64 -12.89
N LEU A 74 -3.99 -5.94 -12.64
CA LEU A 74 -5.09 -6.61 -11.97
C LEU A 74 -4.75 -6.87 -10.52
N VAL A 75 -5.68 -6.53 -9.66
CA VAL A 75 -5.64 -6.83 -8.23
C VAL A 75 -6.78 -7.78 -7.91
N ALA A 76 -6.49 -8.81 -7.16
CA ALA A 76 -7.50 -9.76 -6.73
C ALA A 76 -7.28 -10.18 -5.28
N GLU A 77 -8.37 -10.44 -4.58
CA GLU A 77 -8.37 -11.04 -3.25
C GLU A 77 -9.55 -11.98 -3.10
N ILE A 78 -9.42 -12.96 -2.22
CA ILE A 78 -10.53 -13.86 -1.90
C ILE A 78 -11.39 -13.15 -0.85
N SER A 79 -12.60 -12.77 -1.20
CA SER A 79 -13.52 -12.10 -0.29
C SER A 79 -14.18 -13.08 0.70
N LYS A 80 -14.52 -14.26 0.23
CA LYS A 80 -15.18 -15.29 1.02
C LYS A 80 -14.97 -16.67 0.43
N VAL A 81 -14.87 -17.67 1.28
CA VAL A 81 -14.86 -19.08 0.90
C VAL A 81 -16.18 -19.69 1.37
N GLU A 82 -17.03 -20.14 0.46
CA GLU A 82 -18.26 -20.86 0.78
C GLU A 82 -18.01 -22.36 0.71
N SER A 83 -17.66 -22.95 1.84
CA SER A 83 -17.33 -24.39 1.94
C SER A 83 -18.53 -25.28 1.59
N GLU A 84 -19.75 -24.84 1.89
CA GLU A 84 -20.98 -25.61 1.58
C GLU A 84 -21.22 -25.76 0.06
N LYS A 85 -20.83 -24.77 -0.71
CA LYS A 85 -21.02 -24.76 -2.18
C LYS A 85 -19.73 -25.03 -2.95
N ASN A 86 -18.61 -25.22 -2.25
CA ASN A 86 -17.28 -25.28 -2.86
C ASN A 86 -17.04 -24.11 -3.85
N GLN A 87 -17.31 -22.88 -3.40
CA GLN A 87 -17.18 -21.68 -4.23
C GLN A 87 -16.25 -20.67 -3.57
N PHE A 88 -15.47 -20.00 -4.40
CA PHE A 88 -14.63 -18.88 -3.98
C PHE A 88 -15.23 -17.58 -4.50
N LEU A 89 -15.52 -16.66 -3.60
CA LEU A 89 -15.89 -15.30 -3.97
C LEU A 89 -14.62 -14.47 -4.08
N LEU A 90 -14.29 -14.10 -5.31
CA LEU A 90 -13.12 -13.29 -5.63
C LEU A 90 -13.56 -11.83 -5.82
N TYR A 91 -12.87 -10.93 -5.17
CA TYR A 91 -12.94 -9.51 -5.49
C TYR A 91 -11.83 -9.18 -6.48
N MET A 92 -12.20 -8.71 -7.66
CA MET A 92 -11.25 -8.28 -8.67
C MET A 92 -11.45 -6.80 -9.01
N ALA A 93 -10.34 -6.10 -9.09
CA ALA A 93 -10.29 -4.72 -9.53
C ALA A 93 -9.14 -4.55 -10.53
N GLN A 94 -9.36 -3.74 -11.54
CA GLN A 94 -8.28 -3.28 -12.40
C GLN A 94 -7.77 -1.96 -11.86
N GLU A 95 -6.53 -1.93 -11.43
CA GLU A 95 -5.86 -0.67 -11.15
C GLU A 95 -5.69 0.05 -12.49
N LYS A 96 -6.31 1.23 -12.62
CA LYS A 96 -5.92 2.12 -13.71
C LYS A 96 -4.41 2.32 -13.57
N PRO A 97 -3.63 2.21 -14.67
CA PRO A 97 -2.21 2.48 -14.58
C PRO A 97 -2.06 3.87 -13.98
N LYS A 98 -1.71 3.93 -12.71
CA LYS A 98 -1.27 5.18 -12.13
C LYS A 98 -0.08 5.55 -13.00
N LYS A 99 -0.23 6.61 -13.80
CA LYS A 99 0.90 7.25 -14.45
C LYS A 99 2.00 7.29 -13.42
N LYS A 100 3.15 6.72 -13.74
CA LYS A 100 4.33 6.61 -12.87
C LYS A 100 4.90 7.97 -12.42
N ASP A 101 4.13 9.03 -12.49
CA ASP A 101 4.52 10.39 -12.12
C ASP A 101 4.23 10.75 -10.66
N TYR A 102 3.82 9.76 -9.86
CA TYR A 102 3.76 9.97 -8.42
C TYR A 102 4.90 9.23 -7.74
N ILE A 103 6.05 9.87 -7.70
CA ILE A 103 6.83 9.83 -6.49
C ILE A 103 5.86 10.40 -5.44
N ILE A 104 5.26 9.52 -4.63
CA ILE A 104 4.67 9.96 -3.36
C ILE A 104 5.88 10.28 -2.48
N LEU A 105 6.50 11.41 -2.75
CA LEU A 105 7.13 12.17 -1.72
C LEU A 105 5.98 12.53 -0.79
N LYS A 106 5.81 11.77 0.28
CA LYS A 106 5.24 12.32 1.49
C LYS A 106 6.23 13.41 1.93
N ALA A 107 6.19 14.54 1.24
CA ALA A 107 6.68 15.75 1.80
C ALA A 107 5.78 15.97 3.02
N ILE A 108 6.26 15.52 4.16
CA ILE A 108 5.70 15.95 5.44
C ILE A 108 6.08 17.42 5.48
N VAL A 109 5.22 18.23 4.89
CA VAL A 109 5.33 19.68 5.03
C VAL A 109 4.98 19.93 6.48
N PHE A 110 5.98 20.13 7.31
CA PHE A 110 5.76 20.71 8.62
C PHE A 110 5.44 22.19 8.39
N PRO A 111 4.16 22.60 8.45
CA PRO A 111 3.80 23.98 8.12
C PRO A 111 4.45 24.98 9.08
N TYR A 112 4.95 24.51 10.20
CA TYR A 112 5.58 25.32 11.26
C TYR A 112 7.12 25.38 11.18
N ILE A 113 7.76 24.65 10.23
CA ILE A 113 9.24 24.67 10.13
C ILE A 113 9.73 26.06 9.73
N ASN A 114 8.97 26.77 8.91
CA ASN A 114 9.27 28.14 8.53
C ASN A 114 9.17 29.11 9.71
N LEU A 115 8.24 28.86 10.62
CA LEU A 115 8.10 29.63 11.85
C LEU A 115 9.28 29.42 12.80
N LEU A 116 9.78 28.19 12.88
CA LEU A 116 10.96 27.85 13.68
C LEU A 116 12.20 28.58 13.15
N TRP A 117 12.44 28.54 11.84
CA TRP A 117 13.56 29.27 11.22
C TRP A 117 13.41 30.79 11.38
N GLY A 118 12.20 31.32 11.25
CA GLY A 118 11.91 32.74 11.51
C GLY A 118 12.27 33.13 12.94
N GLY A 119 11.91 32.30 13.92
CA GLY A 119 12.25 32.51 15.33
C GLY A 119 13.76 32.51 15.58
N CYS A 120 14.51 31.59 14.99
CA CYS A 120 15.97 31.54 15.09
C CYS A 120 16.63 32.81 14.50
N ILE A 121 16.18 33.29 13.36
CA ILE A 121 16.70 34.50 12.72
C ILE A 121 16.45 35.72 13.61
N ILE A 122 15.26 35.89 14.17
CA ILE A 122 14.92 36.99 15.07
C ILE A 122 15.81 36.95 16.32
N MET A 123 16.06 35.78 16.90
CA MET A 123 16.97 35.64 18.05
C MET A 123 18.40 36.06 17.72
N ILE A 124 18.92 35.68 16.58
CA ILE A 124 20.26 36.07 16.13
C ILE A 124 20.36 37.58 15.96
N ILE A 125 19.36 38.21 15.30
CA ILE A 125 19.33 39.65 15.11
C ILE A 125 19.26 40.37 16.46
N GLY A 126 18.39 39.92 17.38
CA GLY A 126 18.27 40.47 18.70
C GLY A 126 19.55 40.40 19.51
N THR A 127 20.28 39.29 19.43
CA THR A 127 21.56 39.10 20.10
C THR A 127 22.62 40.03 19.53
N VAL A 128 22.72 40.22 18.21
CA VAL A 128 23.66 41.13 17.56
C VAL A 128 23.40 42.58 18.00
N ILE A 129 22.13 43.02 18.02
CA ILE A 129 21.75 44.35 18.45
C ILE A 129 22.13 44.58 19.94
N ALA A 130 21.89 43.59 20.78
CA ALA A 130 22.23 43.65 22.21
C ALA A 130 23.74 43.82 22.42
N ILE A 131 24.56 43.09 21.65
CA ILE A 131 26.00 43.19 21.69
C ILE A 131 26.45 44.58 21.25
N PHE A 132 25.95 45.09 20.15
CA PHE A 132 26.28 46.44 19.68
C PHE A 132 25.91 47.53 20.72
N ASN A 133 24.75 47.48 21.31
CA ASN A 133 24.31 48.41 22.32
C ASN A 133 25.24 48.35 23.56
N ARG A 134 25.64 47.17 23.97
CA ARG A 134 26.55 46.99 25.10
C ARG A 134 27.94 47.56 24.84
N ILE A 135 28.45 47.36 23.63
CA ILE A 135 29.75 47.93 23.20
C ILE A 135 29.67 49.47 23.18
N GLN A 136 28.59 50.04 22.67
CA GLN A 136 28.42 51.50 22.68
C GLN A 136 28.35 52.10 24.09
N GLN A 137 27.62 51.43 24.98
CA GLN A 137 27.53 51.84 26.39
C GLN A 137 28.91 51.78 27.08
N SER A 138 29.65 50.71 26.83
CA SER A 138 31.00 50.56 27.38
C SER A 138 31.93 51.66 26.87
N LYS A 139 31.89 52.04 25.57
CA LYS A 139 32.65 53.13 25.04
C LYS A 139 32.28 54.50 25.64
N LYS A 140 30.99 54.74 25.88
CA LYS A 140 30.54 55.98 26.54
C LYS A 140 30.99 56.04 28.01
N ALA A 141 30.99 54.90 28.70
CA ALA A 141 31.49 54.83 30.07
C ALA A 141 33.01 55.06 30.20
N LEU A 142 33.79 54.66 29.18
CA LEU A 142 35.23 54.90 29.13
C LEU A 142 35.61 56.34 28.69
N ALA A 143 34.65 57.04 28.03
CA ALA A 143 34.88 58.40 27.52
C ALA A 143 34.44 59.51 28.49
N SER A 144 33.82 59.14 29.61
CA SER A 144 33.40 60.10 30.64
C SER A 144 34.39 60.17 31.82
#